data_eb5e960ec16017fb3cfb68a866910bd2
#
_entry.id   eb5e960ec16017fb3cfb68a866910bd2
#
_cell.length_a   1.000
_cell.length_b   1.000
_cell.length_c   1.000
_cell.angle_alpha   90.00
_cell.angle_beta   90.00
_cell.angle_gamma   90.00
#
_symmetry.space_group_name_H-M   'P 1'
#
loop_
_entity.id
_entity.type
_entity.pdbx_description
1 polymer ?
#
loop_
_entity_poly.entity_id
_entity_poly.type
_entity_poly.pdbx_seq_one_letter_code
_entity_poly.pdbx_strand_id
1 'polypeptide(L)'
;MVLKKFLAVFLSLVIFVMVIAPISAIAKDTCDCDEVPIIYVRGRSPIYLDKDDPNSHEIPVFSEEFIKKAAKELVPVYTKGYLTDDFSEFKTLLTQYMAELCKDYMLDKNGEVPNNSGQKACEYWKNVPLTDIHKTSNDVSTANGAHDELYKYFYQYDSRVDPCETADDLHEYIQAVKKVTGHSRVKLLGRCLGTIILSAYLAEYGWEDVDDVVLYNSICFGTEVNNSLFNGELYFDADGVDYFATQNLGDSLLFTLLKEIITLSNKLNGLDMTMDYFNKTGTRVAKYVIHDVMRACYGTFPAYWAMVSADRFEEARDYIFAGVEDEYAGLIQKINHYYETVGSKLTSMYKQM
;
A
#
# COMPACT_ATOMS: atom_id res chain seq x y z
N MET A 1 68.09 6.10 9.16
CA MET A 1 67.01 6.95 8.60
C MET A 1 66.42 6.31 7.29
N VAL A 2 67.22 5.70 6.44
CA VAL A 2 66.79 5.10 5.19
C VAL A 2 65.90 3.88 5.40
N LEU A 3 66.19 2.98 6.34
CA LEU A 3 65.43 1.75 6.63
C LEU A 3 63.99 2.05 7.11
N LYS A 4 63.81 3.10 7.96
CA LYS A 4 62.45 3.49 8.43
C LYS A 4 61.58 4.09 7.31
N LYS A 5 62.21 4.76 6.33
CA LYS A 5 61.46 5.27 5.14
C LYS A 5 61.09 4.13 4.19
N PHE A 6 62.01 3.15 4.05
CA PHE A 6 61.74 1.95 3.22
C PHE A 6 60.61 1.11 3.81
N LEU A 7 60.61 0.90 5.14
CA LEU A 7 59.55 0.18 5.85
C LEU A 7 58.18 0.89 5.74
N ALA A 8 58.17 2.22 5.86
CA ALA A 8 56.95 3.00 5.73
C ALA A 8 56.35 2.94 4.32
N VAL A 9 57.19 3.04 3.26
CA VAL A 9 56.77 2.90 1.87
C VAL A 9 56.29 1.48 1.57
N PHE A 10 56.96 0.46 2.10
CA PHE A 10 56.58 -0.96 1.95
C PHE A 10 55.25 -1.24 2.64
N LEU A 11 55.07 -0.75 3.88
CA LEU A 11 53.77 -0.86 4.61
C LEU A 11 52.65 -0.15 3.89
N SER A 12 52.90 1.05 3.35
CA SER A 12 51.92 1.81 2.54
C SER A 12 51.57 1.06 1.24
N LEU A 13 52.51 0.43 0.60
CA LEU A 13 52.28 -0.37 -0.61
C LEU A 13 51.47 -1.66 -0.29
N VAL A 14 51.76 -2.32 0.84
CA VAL A 14 51.03 -3.49 1.31
C VAL A 14 49.59 -3.11 1.69
N ILE A 15 49.40 -1.98 2.38
CA ILE A 15 48.06 -1.48 2.70
C ILE A 15 47.33 -1.07 1.40
N PHE A 16 48.01 -0.43 0.46
CA PHE A 16 47.42 -0.07 -0.83
C PHE A 16 47.07 -1.30 -1.67
N VAL A 17 47.87 -2.34 -1.67
CA VAL A 17 47.54 -3.64 -2.30
C VAL A 17 46.44 -4.37 -1.57
N MET A 18 46.32 -4.27 -0.25
CA MET A 18 45.19 -4.84 0.51
C MET A 18 43.90 -4.05 0.35
N VAL A 19 43.99 -2.74 0.11
CA VAL A 19 42.82 -1.87 -0.17
C VAL A 19 42.38 -1.95 -1.64
N ILE A 20 43.32 -2.29 -2.55
CA ILE A 20 43.07 -2.56 -3.98
C ILE A 20 42.98 -4.08 -4.23
N ALA A 21 43.15 -4.94 -3.18
CA ALA A 21 42.63 -6.28 -3.36
C ALA A 21 41.19 -6.10 -3.81
N PRO A 22 40.83 -6.52 -5.01
CA PRO A 22 39.47 -6.38 -5.46
C PRO A 22 38.64 -7.01 -4.32
N ILE A 23 37.67 -6.28 -3.79
CA ILE A 23 36.44 -6.91 -3.52
C ILE A 23 36.16 -7.59 -4.84
N SER A 24 36.57 -8.84 -4.98
CA SER A 24 36.08 -9.72 -6.01
C SER A 24 34.59 -9.68 -5.73
N ALA A 25 33.91 -8.68 -6.32
CA ALA A 25 32.52 -8.82 -6.58
C ALA A 25 32.47 -10.21 -7.16
N ILE A 26 31.80 -11.12 -6.48
CA ILE A 26 31.39 -12.39 -7.04
C ILE A 26 30.48 -11.96 -8.20
N ALA A 27 31.10 -11.56 -9.31
CA ALA A 27 30.46 -11.60 -10.59
C ALA A 27 30.30 -13.10 -10.81
N LYS A 28 29.13 -13.61 -10.42
CA LYS A 28 28.71 -14.93 -10.86
C LYS A 28 28.83 -14.84 -12.38
N ASP A 29 29.54 -15.80 -12.98
CA ASP A 29 29.60 -15.91 -14.44
C ASP A 29 28.18 -15.74 -14.96
N THR A 30 28.01 -15.02 -16.06
CA THR A 30 26.71 -14.83 -16.70
C THR A 30 26.04 -16.18 -16.85
N CYS A 31 24.85 -16.33 -16.30
CA CYS A 31 24.09 -17.57 -16.41
C CYS A 31 23.58 -17.70 -17.86
N ASP A 32 23.98 -18.76 -18.56
CA ASP A 32 23.55 -19.04 -19.95
C ASP A 32 22.24 -19.87 -19.99
N CYS A 33 21.51 -20.00 -18.89
CA CYS A 33 20.23 -20.71 -18.87
C CYS A 33 19.10 -19.82 -19.44
N ASP A 34 18.08 -20.46 -20.03
CA ASP A 34 16.90 -19.78 -20.58
C ASP A 34 15.90 -19.33 -19.48
N GLU A 35 16.17 -19.64 -18.21
CA GLU A 35 15.32 -19.25 -17.09
C GLU A 35 15.70 -17.86 -16.59
N VAL A 36 14.69 -17.07 -16.21
CA VAL A 36 14.85 -15.69 -15.75
C VAL A 36 14.31 -15.58 -14.32
N PRO A 37 15.04 -14.91 -13.39
CA PRO A 37 14.57 -14.78 -12.01
C PRO A 37 13.24 -14.04 -11.95
N ILE A 38 12.34 -14.53 -11.07
CA ILE A 38 11.02 -13.94 -10.86
C ILE A 38 11.04 -13.16 -9.55
N ILE A 39 10.66 -11.90 -9.61
CA ILE A 39 10.44 -11.04 -8.44
C ILE A 39 8.94 -10.90 -8.22
N TYR A 40 8.47 -11.38 -7.08
CA TYR A 40 7.11 -11.16 -6.63
C TYR A 40 7.02 -9.86 -5.83
N VAL A 41 6.24 -8.91 -6.34
CA VAL A 41 5.94 -7.64 -5.67
C VAL A 41 4.59 -7.78 -4.97
N ARG A 42 4.65 -7.81 -3.64
CA ARG A 42 3.49 -8.06 -2.78
C ARG A 42 2.43 -6.97 -2.94
N GLY A 43 1.19 -7.31 -2.58
CA GLY A 43 0.13 -6.35 -2.36
C GLY A 43 0.35 -5.57 -1.05
N ARG A 44 -0.73 -5.31 -0.31
CA ARG A 44 -0.62 -4.68 1.02
C ARG A 44 0.31 -5.51 1.91
N SER A 45 1.33 -4.87 2.45
CA SER A 45 2.22 -5.45 3.45
C SER A 45 1.71 -5.20 4.87
N PRO A 46 1.98 -6.08 5.83
CA PRO A 46 1.75 -5.81 7.23
C PRO A 46 2.54 -4.57 7.67
N ILE A 47 1.94 -3.74 8.51
CA ILE A 47 2.58 -2.59 9.15
C ILE A 47 2.67 -2.86 10.63
N TYR A 48 3.86 -2.74 11.18
CA TYR A 48 4.18 -3.01 12.56
C TYR A 48 4.32 -1.70 13.33
N LEU A 49 3.95 -1.72 14.62
CA LEU A 49 3.99 -0.54 15.48
C LEU A 49 5.43 -0.04 15.71
N ASP A 50 6.37 -0.97 15.82
CA ASP A 50 7.81 -0.71 15.89
C ASP A 50 8.54 -1.61 14.89
N LYS A 51 9.03 -1.02 13.79
CA LYS A 51 9.71 -1.75 12.73
C LYS A 51 11.05 -2.34 13.15
N ASP A 52 11.68 -1.80 14.18
CA ASP A 52 13.00 -2.23 14.67
C ASP A 52 12.89 -3.36 15.72
N ASP A 53 11.72 -3.55 16.34
CA ASP A 53 11.44 -4.68 17.22
C ASP A 53 10.94 -5.90 16.43
N PRO A 54 11.75 -6.99 16.34
CA PRO A 54 11.32 -8.21 15.63
C PRO A 54 10.08 -8.87 16.26
N ASN A 55 9.76 -8.57 17.53
CA ASN A 55 8.56 -9.05 18.22
C ASN A 55 7.38 -8.09 18.16
N SER A 56 7.54 -6.94 17.50
CA SER A 56 6.46 -5.98 17.34
C SER A 56 5.23 -6.61 16.71
N HIS A 57 4.06 -6.25 17.20
CA HIS A 57 2.78 -6.71 16.65
C HIS A 57 2.38 -5.87 15.44
N GLU A 58 1.74 -6.53 14.48
CA GLU A 58 1.06 -5.84 13.38
C GLU A 58 -0.01 -4.91 13.96
N ILE A 59 -0.08 -3.68 13.43
CA ILE A 59 -1.10 -2.72 13.83
C ILE A 59 -2.47 -3.25 13.39
N PRO A 60 -3.40 -3.55 14.31
CA PRO A 60 -4.71 -4.06 13.97
C PRO A 60 -5.52 -3.00 13.25
N VAL A 61 -6.12 -3.35 12.12
CA VAL A 61 -6.96 -2.42 11.35
C VAL A 61 -8.25 -2.07 12.09
N PHE A 62 -8.81 -3.02 12.87
CA PHE A 62 -10.04 -2.82 13.65
C PHE A 62 -10.09 -3.74 14.88
N SER A 63 -10.54 -3.21 16.03
CA SER A 63 -10.95 -4.04 17.15
C SER A 63 -12.47 -4.04 17.29
N GLU A 64 -13.06 -5.20 17.62
CA GLU A 64 -14.50 -5.33 17.79
C GLU A 64 -15.04 -4.42 18.91
N GLU A 65 -14.28 -4.26 20.00
CA GLU A 65 -14.65 -3.37 21.10
C GLU A 65 -14.70 -1.90 20.67
N PHE A 66 -13.72 -1.48 19.86
CA PHE A 66 -13.69 -0.13 19.32
C PHE A 66 -14.91 0.15 18.44
N ILE A 67 -15.25 -0.79 17.54
CA ILE A 67 -16.44 -0.66 16.67
C ILE A 67 -17.72 -0.56 17.50
N LYS A 68 -17.89 -1.41 18.51
CA LYS A 68 -19.07 -1.37 19.41
C LYS A 68 -19.18 -0.05 20.16
N LYS A 69 -18.05 0.48 20.67
CA LYS A 69 -18.00 1.76 21.36
C LYS A 69 -18.38 2.89 20.39
N ALA A 70 -17.75 2.95 19.24
CA ALA A 70 -18.01 3.96 18.22
C ALA A 70 -19.48 3.95 17.78
N ALA A 71 -20.04 2.78 17.48
CA ALA A 71 -21.45 2.65 17.09
C ALA A 71 -22.40 3.17 18.18
N LYS A 72 -22.15 2.84 19.44
CA LYS A 72 -22.98 3.28 20.57
C LYS A 72 -23.05 4.81 20.72
N GLU A 73 -21.96 5.50 20.41
CA GLU A 73 -21.88 6.96 20.53
C GLU A 73 -22.27 7.67 19.22
N LEU A 74 -21.91 7.13 18.06
CA LEU A 74 -22.19 7.75 16.76
C LEU A 74 -23.67 7.66 16.36
N VAL A 75 -24.37 6.55 16.66
CA VAL A 75 -25.78 6.36 16.23
C VAL A 75 -26.71 7.42 16.81
N PRO A 76 -26.68 7.74 18.14
CA PRO A 76 -27.54 8.80 18.69
C PRO A 76 -27.24 10.18 18.08
N VAL A 77 -25.95 10.49 17.85
CA VAL A 77 -25.55 11.79 17.30
C VAL A 77 -25.94 11.90 15.83
N TYR A 78 -25.80 10.83 15.05
CA TYR A 78 -26.31 10.77 13.68
C TYR A 78 -27.84 10.96 13.64
N THR A 79 -28.59 10.27 14.52
CA THR A 79 -30.04 10.41 14.61
C THR A 79 -30.47 11.83 14.97
N LYS A 80 -29.75 12.46 15.90
CA LYS A 80 -29.98 13.88 16.25
C LYS A 80 -29.74 14.77 15.04
N GLY A 81 -28.60 14.59 14.34
CA GLY A 81 -28.27 15.35 13.14
C GLY A 81 -29.34 15.21 12.06
N TYR A 82 -29.88 14.01 11.90
CA TYR A 82 -30.96 13.74 10.97
C TYR A 82 -32.26 14.51 11.33
N LEU A 83 -32.60 14.57 12.63
CA LEU A 83 -33.82 15.28 13.12
C LEU A 83 -33.67 16.80 13.09
N THR A 84 -32.46 17.33 13.22
CA THR A 84 -32.18 18.76 13.31
C THR A 84 -31.63 19.36 12.00
N ASP A 85 -31.31 18.52 11.01
CA ASP A 85 -30.58 18.87 9.78
C ASP A 85 -29.18 19.47 10.05
N ASP A 86 -28.55 19.10 11.20
CA ASP A 86 -27.22 19.53 11.61
C ASP A 86 -26.34 18.33 11.97
N PHE A 87 -25.38 18.00 11.10
CA PHE A 87 -24.45 16.89 11.26
C PHE A 87 -23.05 17.30 11.78
N SER A 88 -22.91 18.52 12.31
CA SER A 88 -21.61 19.04 12.78
C SER A 88 -21.03 18.22 13.94
N GLU A 89 -21.86 17.84 14.91
CA GLU A 89 -21.47 16.99 16.03
C GLU A 89 -21.09 15.56 15.56
N PHE A 90 -21.88 14.99 14.64
CA PHE A 90 -21.59 13.69 14.04
C PHE A 90 -20.25 13.71 13.29
N LYS A 91 -20.01 14.73 12.46
CA LYS A 91 -18.75 14.90 11.75
C LYS A 91 -17.56 14.95 12.71
N THR A 92 -17.64 15.80 13.73
CA THR A 92 -16.57 15.94 14.71
C THR A 92 -16.27 14.62 15.42
N LEU A 93 -17.29 13.94 15.91
CA LEU A 93 -17.13 12.70 16.64
C LEU A 93 -16.60 11.57 15.74
N LEU A 94 -17.12 11.43 14.52
CA LEU A 94 -16.64 10.42 13.57
C LEU A 94 -15.18 10.66 13.20
N THR A 95 -14.79 11.92 12.93
CA THR A 95 -13.39 12.27 12.62
C THR A 95 -12.46 11.94 13.80
N GLN A 96 -12.88 12.20 15.04
CA GLN A 96 -12.12 11.83 16.23
C GLN A 96 -11.96 10.32 16.38
N TYR A 97 -13.03 9.55 16.13
CA TYR A 97 -12.94 8.09 16.15
C TYR A 97 -12.00 7.54 15.08
N MET A 98 -12.04 8.10 13.87
CA MET A 98 -11.15 7.67 12.81
C MET A 98 -9.69 8.07 13.09
N ALA A 99 -9.45 9.26 13.61
CA ALA A 99 -8.12 9.68 14.04
C ALA A 99 -7.55 8.77 15.15
N GLU A 100 -8.35 8.42 16.16
CA GLU A 100 -7.91 7.50 17.23
C GLU A 100 -7.65 6.08 16.70
N LEU A 101 -8.51 5.59 15.80
CA LEU A 101 -8.35 4.28 15.18
C LEU A 101 -7.08 4.19 14.35
N CYS A 102 -6.77 5.25 13.61
CA CYS A 102 -5.67 5.26 12.63
C CYS A 102 -4.36 5.84 13.19
N LYS A 103 -4.33 6.37 14.43
CA LYS A 103 -3.21 7.15 14.98
C LYS A 103 -1.82 6.53 14.81
N ASP A 104 -1.73 5.21 14.97
CA ASP A 104 -0.47 4.48 14.84
C ASP A 104 -0.15 4.08 13.39
N TYR A 105 -1.15 4.20 12.51
CA TYR A 105 -1.09 3.80 11.12
C TYR A 105 -0.95 4.97 10.14
N MET A 106 -1.31 6.18 10.58
CA MET A 106 -1.33 7.37 9.73
C MET A 106 0.08 7.81 9.31
N LEU A 107 0.15 8.36 8.11
CA LEU A 107 1.24 9.22 7.68
C LEU A 107 0.96 10.68 8.07
N ASP A 108 2.00 11.49 8.06
CA ASP A 108 1.86 12.92 8.31
C ASP A 108 1.24 13.68 7.10
N LYS A 109 1.13 14.99 7.21
CA LYS A 109 0.57 15.86 6.15
C LYS A 109 1.42 15.93 4.87
N ASN A 110 2.64 15.41 4.91
CA ASN A 110 3.51 15.27 3.74
C ASN A 110 3.48 13.87 3.13
N GLY A 111 2.71 12.95 3.72
CA GLY A 111 2.70 11.55 3.31
C GLY A 111 3.93 10.77 3.78
N GLU A 112 4.57 11.23 4.88
CA GLU A 112 5.74 10.59 5.49
C GLU A 112 5.35 9.82 6.75
N VAL A 113 6.15 8.82 7.12
CA VAL A 113 5.94 8.03 8.34
C VAL A 113 6.38 8.84 9.57
N PRO A 114 5.46 9.30 10.45
CA PRO A 114 5.79 10.21 11.54
C PRO A 114 6.41 9.53 12.77
N ASN A 115 6.35 8.20 12.82
CA ASN A 115 6.77 7.38 13.97
C ASN A 115 7.65 6.22 13.50
N ASN A 116 7.95 5.27 14.39
CA ASN A 116 8.75 4.09 14.04
C ASN A 116 7.91 2.93 13.46
N SER A 117 6.65 3.18 13.04
CA SER A 117 5.84 2.15 12.39
C SER A 117 6.29 1.88 10.96
N GLY A 118 6.07 0.67 10.49
CA GLY A 118 6.42 0.31 9.12
C GLY A 118 6.59 -1.18 8.90
N GLN A 119 7.19 -1.54 7.79
CA GLN A 119 7.67 -2.90 7.53
C GLN A 119 8.81 -3.23 8.50
N LYS A 120 8.89 -4.46 8.98
CA LYS A 120 10.01 -4.88 9.84
C LYS A 120 11.36 -4.68 9.18
N ALA A 121 12.26 -3.98 9.88
CA ALA A 121 13.60 -3.68 9.38
C ALA A 121 14.42 -4.95 9.09
N CYS A 122 14.22 -6.04 9.85
CA CYS A 122 14.89 -7.32 9.61
C CYS A 122 14.39 -8.06 8.35
N GLU A 123 13.24 -7.65 7.80
CA GLU A 123 12.67 -8.19 6.56
C GLU A 123 12.95 -7.29 5.34
N TYR A 124 13.53 -6.10 5.56
CA TYR A 124 13.86 -5.19 4.49
C TYR A 124 15.14 -5.64 3.79
N TRP A 125 15.10 -5.76 2.48
CA TRP A 125 16.16 -6.37 1.67
C TRP A 125 17.54 -5.71 1.80
N LYS A 126 17.62 -4.40 2.06
CA LYS A 126 18.90 -3.70 2.29
C LYS A 126 19.56 -4.05 3.63
N ASN A 127 18.81 -4.63 4.55
CA ASN A 127 19.29 -5.01 5.89
C ASN A 127 19.75 -6.47 5.96
N VAL A 128 19.70 -7.23 4.87
CA VAL A 128 20.17 -8.60 4.79
C VAL A 128 21.34 -8.71 3.82
N PRO A 129 22.25 -9.72 4.01
CA PRO A 129 23.31 -9.97 3.05
C PRO A 129 22.76 -10.20 1.65
N LEU A 130 23.45 -9.69 0.63
CA LEU A 130 23.00 -9.79 -0.77
C LEU A 130 22.73 -11.25 -1.21
N THR A 131 23.46 -12.21 -0.68
CA THR A 131 23.25 -13.65 -0.90
C THR A 131 21.97 -14.20 -0.27
N ASP A 132 21.35 -13.44 0.62
CA ASP A 132 20.20 -13.86 1.42
C ASP A 132 18.92 -13.07 1.12
N ILE A 133 18.95 -12.13 0.16
CA ILE A 133 17.80 -11.27 -0.18
C ILE A 133 16.55 -12.05 -0.60
N HIS A 134 16.71 -13.27 -1.10
CA HIS A 134 15.60 -14.17 -1.42
C HIS A 134 14.93 -14.79 -0.19
N LYS A 135 15.56 -14.69 0.98
CA LYS A 135 15.05 -15.30 2.23
C LYS A 135 14.15 -14.36 3.04
N THR A 136 13.94 -13.14 2.59
CA THR A 136 13.14 -12.13 3.30
C THR A 136 11.63 -12.40 3.30
N SER A 137 11.18 -13.51 2.69
CA SER A 137 9.80 -13.96 2.76
C SER A 137 9.67 -15.47 2.80
N ASN A 138 8.72 -15.95 3.61
CA ASN A 138 8.35 -17.36 3.71
C ASN A 138 7.16 -17.74 2.80
N ASP A 139 6.58 -16.77 2.09
CA ASP A 139 5.28 -16.95 1.41
C ASP A 139 5.37 -17.46 -0.03
N VAL A 140 6.57 -17.64 -0.57
CA VAL A 140 6.73 -18.10 -1.95
C VAL A 140 6.90 -19.62 -1.98
N SER A 141 5.89 -20.31 -2.50
CA SER A 141 6.01 -21.70 -2.89
C SER A 141 7.01 -21.80 -4.03
N THR A 142 8.12 -22.50 -3.79
CA THR A 142 9.17 -22.66 -4.77
C THR A 142 8.89 -23.84 -5.68
N ALA A 143 9.16 -23.67 -6.99
CA ALA A 143 9.22 -24.79 -7.90
C ALA A 143 10.41 -25.72 -7.51
N ASN A 144 10.20 -27.02 -7.51
CA ASN A 144 11.27 -27.99 -7.27
C ASN A 144 12.06 -28.18 -8.56
N GLY A 145 13.26 -27.63 -8.64
CA GLY A 145 14.11 -27.78 -9.83
C GLY A 145 15.53 -27.27 -9.64
N ALA A 146 16.34 -27.39 -10.68
CA ALA A 146 17.78 -27.02 -10.67
C ALA A 146 17.99 -25.50 -10.48
N HIS A 147 17.00 -24.68 -10.76
CA HIS A 147 17.02 -23.22 -10.64
C HIS A 147 15.99 -22.71 -9.63
N ASP A 148 15.67 -23.49 -8.59
CA ASP A 148 14.70 -23.14 -7.54
C ASP A 148 15.00 -21.78 -6.89
N GLU A 149 16.25 -21.36 -6.79
CA GLU A 149 16.66 -20.06 -6.30
C GLU A 149 16.16 -18.88 -7.13
N LEU A 150 15.87 -19.06 -8.42
CA LEU A 150 15.38 -17.99 -9.30
C LEU A 150 13.93 -17.58 -9.01
N TYR A 151 13.19 -18.39 -8.25
CA TYR A 151 11.78 -18.17 -7.93
C TYR A 151 11.54 -17.68 -6.50
N LYS A 152 12.62 -17.29 -5.77
CA LYS A 152 12.57 -16.97 -4.35
C LYS A 152 12.62 -15.48 -4.05
N TYR A 153 12.64 -14.61 -5.05
CA TYR A 153 12.76 -13.18 -4.85
C TYR A 153 11.41 -12.57 -4.53
N PHE A 154 11.34 -11.94 -3.36
CA PHE A 154 10.14 -11.39 -2.82
C PHE A 154 10.40 -9.97 -2.36
N TYR A 155 9.74 -9.02 -2.99
CA TYR A 155 9.87 -7.61 -2.65
C TYR A 155 8.77 -7.17 -1.72
N GLN A 156 9.14 -6.67 -0.55
CA GLN A 156 8.27 -6.10 0.46
C GLN A 156 8.57 -4.62 0.65
N TYR A 157 7.54 -3.85 0.95
CA TYR A 157 7.63 -2.40 1.09
C TYR A 157 6.54 -1.90 2.04
N ASP A 158 6.65 -0.66 2.52
CA ASP A 158 5.56 -0.01 3.26
C ASP A 158 4.46 0.37 2.29
N SER A 159 3.30 -0.27 2.42
CA SER A 159 2.17 -0.12 1.48
C SER A 159 1.39 1.20 1.62
N ARG A 160 1.86 2.14 2.44
CA ARG A 160 1.25 3.45 2.65
C ARG A 160 1.94 4.56 1.86
N VAL A 161 3.27 4.43 1.68
CA VAL A 161 4.14 5.50 1.16
C VAL A 161 4.02 5.71 -0.35
N ASP A 162 4.78 6.68 -0.86
CA ASP A 162 4.76 7.06 -2.27
C ASP A 162 5.15 5.87 -3.19
N PRO A 163 4.30 5.51 -4.16
CA PRO A 163 4.61 4.47 -5.14
C PRO A 163 5.82 4.78 -6.00
N CYS A 164 6.12 6.05 -6.30
CA CYS A 164 7.28 6.43 -7.09
C CYS A 164 8.57 6.22 -6.30
N GLU A 165 8.63 6.64 -5.03
CA GLU A 165 9.78 6.35 -4.14
C GLU A 165 9.95 4.83 -3.93
N THR A 166 8.84 4.09 -3.84
CA THR A 166 8.88 2.62 -3.74
C THR A 166 9.39 1.98 -5.03
N ALA A 167 9.09 2.56 -6.19
CA ALA A 167 9.60 2.10 -7.48
C ALA A 167 11.12 2.30 -7.62
N ASP A 168 11.67 3.39 -7.05
CA ASP A 168 13.12 3.61 -6.97
C ASP A 168 13.81 2.52 -6.14
N ASP A 169 13.25 2.18 -4.98
CA ASP A 169 13.76 1.09 -4.13
C ASP A 169 13.63 -0.28 -4.82
N LEU A 170 12.55 -0.52 -5.54
CA LEU A 170 12.37 -1.73 -6.36
C LEU A 170 13.41 -1.80 -7.48
N HIS A 171 13.75 -0.68 -8.12
CA HIS A 171 14.81 -0.63 -9.12
C HIS A 171 16.14 -1.12 -8.55
N GLU A 172 16.54 -0.60 -7.39
CA GLU A 172 17.76 -1.05 -6.72
C GLU A 172 17.70 -2.54 -6.35
N TYR A 173 16.54 -3.04 -5.91
CA TYR A 173 16.33 -4.45 -5.63
C TYR A 173 16.49 -5.33 -6.89
N ILE A 174 15.94 -4.89 -8.03
CA ILE A 174 16.09 -5.57 -9.33
C ILE A 174 17.59 -5.65 -9.71
N GLN A 175 18.34 -4.55 -9.56
CA GLN A 175 19.78 -4.56 -9.83
C GLN A 175 20.53 -5.53 -8.88
N ALA A 176 20.11 -5.61 -7.62
CA ALA A 176 20.67 -6.56 -6.67
C ALA A 176 20.39 -8.01 -7.08
N VAL A 177 19.16 -8.34 -7.48
CA VAL A 177 18.77 -9.66 -7.98
C VAL A 177 19.55 -10.04 -9.24
N LYS A 178 19.66 -9.15 -10.22
CA LYS A 178 20.47 -9.34 -11.44
C LYS A 178 21.92 -9.67 -11.09
N LYS A 179 22.49 -8.92 -10.14
CA LYS A 179 23.89 -9.14 -9.69
C LYS A 179 24.08 -10.50 -9.01
N VAL A 180 23.14 -10.93 -8.16
CA VAL A 180 23.24 -12.21 -7.43
C VAL A 180 23.05 -13.40 -8.37
N THR A 181 22.14 -13.30 -9.32
CA THR A 181 21.77 -14.39 -10.22
C THR A 181 22.63 -14.47 -11.46
N GLY A 182 23.31 -13.37 -11.82
CA GLY A 182 24.07 -13.26 -13.07
C GLY A 182 23.18 -13.08 -14.33
N HIS A 183 21.88 -12.82 -14.15
CA HIS A 183 20.96 -12.58 -15.26
C HIS A 183 20.88 -11.10 -15.61
N SER A 184 20.68 -10.78 -16.89
CA SER A 184 20.56 -9.41 -17.37
C SER A 184 19.15 -8.82 -17.18
N ARG A 185 18.13 -9.67 -17.03
CA ARG A 185 16.71 -9.30 -16.92
C ARG A 185 16.01 -10.12 -15.83
N VAL A 186 14.85 -9.65 -15.39
CA VAL A 186 13.97 -10.31 -14.41
C VAL A 186 12.55 -10.38 -14.95
N LYS A 187 11.74 -11.31 -14.43
CA LYS A 187 10.28 -11.29 -14.58
C LYS A 187 9.66 -10.68 -13.33
N LEU A 188 8.62 -9.87 -13.51
CA LEU A 188 7.93 -9.19 -12.42
C LEU A 188 6.50 -9.72 -12.29
N LEU A 189 6.15 -10.12 -11.08
CA LEU A 189 4.78 -10.53 -10.73
C LEU A 189 4.24 -9.61 -9.65
N GLY A 190 3.34 -8.69 -10.01
CA GLY A 190 2.68 -7.79 -9.07
C GLY A 190 1.30 -8.30 -8.68
N ARG A 191 0.98 -8.20 -7.39
CA ARG A 191 -0.35 -8.52 -6.88
C ARG A 191 -0.97 -7.31 -6.19
N CYS A 192 -2.24 -6.99 -6.49
CA CYS A 192 -3.01 -5.92 -5.82
C CYS A 192 -2.22 -4.58 -5.85
N LEU A 193 -1.90 -3.96 -4.71
CA LEU A 193 -1.04 -2.76 -4.63
C LEU A 193 0.31 -2.92 -5.33
N GLY A 194 0.88 -4.14 -5.36
CA GLY A 194 2.12 -4.40 -6.10
C GLY A 194 2.02 -4.08 -7.59
N THR A 195 0.82 -4.08 -8.17
CA THR A 195 0.62 -3.69 -9.57
C THR A 195 0.77 -2.18 -9.78
N ILE A 196 0.47 -1.37 -8.77
CA ILE A 196 0.72 0.08 -8.76
C ILE A 196 2.23 0.34 -8.74
N ILE A 197 2.96 -0.36 -7.87
CA ILE A 197 4.42 -0.23 -7.79
C ILE A 197 5.10 -0.65 -9.10
N LEU A 198 4.66 -1.76 -9.71
CA LEU A 198 5.16 -2.16 -11.03
C LEU A 198 4.84 -1.14 -12.11
N SER A 199 3.67 -0.52 -12.06
CA SER A 199 3.30 0.53 -13.01
C SER A 199 4.19 1.78 -12.84
N ALA A 200 4.49 2.18 -11.60
CA ALA A 200 5.41 3.27 -11.31
C ALA A 200 6.83 2.93 -11.80
N TYR A 201 7.31 1.72 -11.50
CA TYR A 201 8.60 1.24 -11.99
C TYR A 201 8.71 1.29 -13.52
N LEU A 202 7.72 0.76 -14.23
CA LEU A 202 7.75 0.73 -15.70
C LEU A 202 7.63 2.12 -16.32
N ALA A 203 6.91 3.05 -15.68
CA ALA A 203 6.80 4.43 -16.14
C ALA A 203 8.11 5.20 -16.01
N GLU A 204 8.92 4.92 -14.99
CA GLU A 204 10.19 5.59 -14.69
C GLU A 204 11.37 4.92 -15.38
N TYR A 205 11.49 3.60 -15.25
CA TYR A 205 12.68 2.83 -15.67
C TYR A 205 12.48 2.06 -16.98
N GLY A 206 11.25 1.96 -17.48
CA GLY A 206 10.94 1.24 -18.72
C GLY A 206 11.12 -0.28 -18.60
N TRP A 207 11.38 -0.92 -19.74
CA TRP A 207 11.40 -2.38 -19.91
C TRP A 207 12.80 -2.98 -20.06
N GLU A 208 13.87 -2.20 -19.95
CA GLU A 208 15.21 -2.67 -20.26
C GLU A 208 15.65 -3.84 -19.38
N ASP A 209 15.33 -3.76 -18.08
CA ASP A 209 15.66 -4.79 -17.09
C ASP A 209 14.60 -5.90 -16.97
N VAL A 210 13.50 -5.80 -17.72
CA VAL A 210 12.32 -6.65 -17.54
C VAL A 210 12.11 -7.52 -18.76
N ASP A 211 11.93 -8.83 -18.52
CA ASP A 211 11.62 -9.81 -19.55
C ASP A 211 10.11 -9.96 -19.73
N ASP A 212 9.37 -10.01 -18.61
CA ASP A 212 7.93 -10.19 -18.60
C ASP A 212 7.30 -9.58 -17.34
N VAL A 213 6.03 -9.18 -17.43
CA VAL A 213 5.27 -8.62 -16.32
C VAL A 213 3.91 -9.28 -16.21
N VAL A 214 3.58 -9.78 -15.02
CA VAL A 214 2.26 -10.31 -14.70
C VAL A 214 1.59 -9.42 -13.67
N LEU A 215 0.41 -8.90 -13.99
CA LEU A 215 -0.43 -8.11 -13.10
C LEU A 215 -1.58 -8.98 -12.59
N TYR A 216 -1.43 -9.50 -11.37
CA TYR A 216 -2.43 -10.37 -10.75
C TYR A 216 -3.34 -9.58 -9.82
N ASN A 217 -4.66 -9.70 -10.03
CA ASN A 217 -5.66 -8.93 -9.28
C ASN A 217 -5.33 -7.44 -9.27
N SER A 218 -5.12 -6.88 -10.47
CA SER A 218 -4.61 -5.52 -10.66
C SER A 218 -5.60 -4.46 -10.23
N ILE A 219 -5.07 -3.42 -9.58
CA ILE A 219 -5.80 -2.21 -9.14
C ILE A 219 -5.15 -0.92 -9.67
N CYS A 220 -4.18 -1.01 -10.58
CA CYS A 220 -3.43 0.15 -11.08
C CYS A 220 -4.29 1.15 -11.87
N PHE A 221 -5.44 0.72 -12.39
CA PHE A 221 -6.40 1.61 -13.07
C PHE A 221 -7.43 2.24 -12.13
N GLY A 222 -7.26 2.07 -10.83
CA GLY A 222 -8.20 2.51 -9.81
C GLY A 222 -9.20 1.43 -9.41
N THR A 223 -9.93 1.71 -8.33
CA THR A 223 -11.02 0.87 -7.83
C THR A 223 -12.24 1.73 -7.55
N GLU A 224 -13.43 1.20 -7.81
CA GLU A 224 -14.68 1.93 -7.57
C GLU A 224 -14.83 2.34 -6.10
N VAL A 225 -14.39 1.47 -5.18
CA VAL A 225 -14.40 1.78 -3.74
C VAL A 225 -13.57 3.01 -3.41
N ASN A 226 -12.35 3.12 -3.97
CA ASN A 226 -11.51 4.29 -3.75
C ASN A 226 -12.07 5.52 -4.49
N ASN A 227 -12.55 5.37 -5.71
CA ASN A 227 -13.18 6.45 -6.45
C ASN A 227 -14.32 7.08 -5.65
N SER A 228 -15.24 6.26 -5.16
CA SER A 228 -16.38 6.72 -4.38
C SER A 228 -15.96 7.34 -3.05
N LEU A 229 -15.10 6.65 -2.30
CA LEU A 229 -14.68 7.11 -0.97
C LEU A 229 -13.92 8.44 -1.03
N PHE A 230 -12.96 8.57 -1.96
CA PHE A 230 -12.17 9.79 -2.10
C PHE A 230 -12.95 10.97 -2.73
N ASN A 231 -14.09 10.69 -3.36
CA ASN A 231 -15.01 11.74 -3.86
C ASN A 231 -16.19 12.01 -2.93
N GLY A 232 -16.19 11.45 -1.71
CA GLY A 232 -17.26 11.64 -0.74
C GLY A 232 -18.59 11.02 -1.17
N GLU A 233 -18.53 9.97 -1.97
CA GLU A 233 -19.68 9.23 -2.46
C GLU A 233 -19.79 7.92 -1.68
N LEU A 234 -20.90 7.70 -1.00
CA LEU A 234 -21.23 6.42 -0.38
C LEU A 234 -22.51 5.89 -0.97
N TYR A 235 -22.42 4.69 -1.49
CA TYR A 235 -23.55 3.97 -2.02
C TYR A 235 -23.63 2.58 -1.39
N PHE A 236 -24.79 2.25 -0.85
CA PHE A 236 -25.08 0.94 -0.29
C PHE A 236 -26.18 0.29 -1.13
N ASP A 237 -25.92 -0.87 -1.69
CA ASP A 237 -26.93 -1.71 -2.31
C ASP A 237 -27.41 -2.79 -1.33
N ALA A 238 -28.65 -3.23 -1.50
CA ALA A 238 -29.28 -4.18 -0.59
C ALA A 238 -28.59 -5.56 -0.61
N ASP A 239 -28.18 -6.02 -1.80
CA ASP A 239 -27.50 -7.31 -1.95
C ASP A 239 -26.11 -7.28 -1.33
N GLY A 240 -25.36 -6.16 -1.50
CA GLY A 240 -24.07 -5.97 -0.87
C GLY A 240 -24.14 -5.92 0.65
N VAL A 241 -25.16 -5.27 1.21
CA VAL A 241 -25.41 -5.25 2.67
C VAL A 241 -25.78 -6.62 3.19
N ASP A 242 -26.66 -7.36 2.52
CA ASP A 242 -27.04 -8.73 2.88
C ASP A 242 -25.82 -9.68 2.82
N TYR A 243 -25.05 -9.62 1.75
CA TYR A 243 -23.82 -10.40 1.59
C TYR A 243 -22.81 -10.09 2.70
N PHE A 244 -22.53 -8.79 2.94
CA PHE A 244 -21.59 -8.39 3.98
C PHE A 244 -22.03 -8.86 5.37
N ALA A 245 -23.30 -8.68 5.70
CA ALA A 245 -23.85 -9.13 6.98
C ALA A 245 -23.72 -10.64 7.15
N THR A 246 -24.04 -11.41 6.09
CA THR A 246 -23.98 -12.86 6.10
C THR A 246 -22.56 -13.37 6.29
N GLN A 247 -21.58 -12.75 5.68
CA GLN A 247 -20.18 -13.21 5.71
C GLN A 247 -19.40 -12.73 6.94
N ASN A 248 -19.69 -11.54 7.46
CA ASN A 248 -18.82 -10.87 8.42
C ASN A 248 -19.43 -10.75 9.84
N LEU A 249 -20.74 -10.89 10.01
CA LEU A 249 -21.33 -10.95 11.34
C LEU A 249 -21.06 -12.31 11.98
N GLY A 250 -20.61 -12.32 13.24
CA GLY A 250 -20.32 -13.54 13.98
C GLY A 250 -21.55 -14.44 14.20
N ASP A 251 -21.35 -15.62 14.81
CA ASP A 251 -22.38 -16.65 14.99
C ASP A 251 -23.11 -16.59 16.34
N SER A 252 -23.05 -15.42 17.04
CA SER A 252 -23.87 -15.24 18.23
C SER A 252 -25.38 -15.26 17.87
N LEU A 253 -26.22 -15.66 18.82
CA LEU A 253 -27.68 -15.69 18.63
C LEU A 253 -28.22 -14.34 18.11
N LEU A 254 -27.71 -13.23 18.64
CA LEU A 254 -28.08 -11.88 18.19
C LEU A 254 -27.72 -11.63 16.73
N PHE A 255 -26.48 -11.97 16.32
CA PHE A 255 -26.04 -11.79 14.94
C PHE A 255 -26.72 -12.73 13.97
N THR A 256 -27.05 -13.96 14.39
CA THR A 256 -27.85 -14.88 13.60
C THR A 256 -29.25 -14.31 13.32
N LEU A 257 -29.92 -13.79 14.35
CA LEU A 257 -31.23 -13.14 14.17
C LEU A 257 -31.13 -11.89 13.27
N LEU A 258 -30.07 -11.11 13.41
CA LEU A 258 -29.83 -9.92 12.57
C LEU A 258 -29.63 -10.31 11.11
N LYS A 259 -28.83 -11.34 10.82
CA LYS A 259 -28.66 -11.89 9.47
C LYS A 259 -30.00 -12.30 8.85
N GLU A 260 -30.82 -13.07 9.59
CA GLU A 260 -32.14 -13.51 9.14
C GLU A 260 -33.08 -12.32 8.84
N ILE A 261 -33.07 -11.28 9.68
CA ILE A 261 -33.86 -10.07 9.45
C ILE A 261 -33.41 -9.35 8.19
N ILE A 262 -32.10 -9.18 7.99
CA ILE A 262 -31.53 -8.51 6.82
C ILE A 262 -31.88 -9.31 5.55
N THR A 263 -31.64 -10.62 5.55
CA THR A 263 -31.95 -11.49 4.39
C THR A 263 -33.46 -11.52 4.09
N LEU A 264 -34.32 -11.57 5.10
CA LEU A 264 -35.78 -11.53 4.90
C LEU A 264 -36.21 -10.15 4.37
N SER A 265 -35.66 -9.07 4.91
CA SER A 265 -35.94 -7.72 4.44
C SER A 265 -35.53 -7.52 2.98
N ASN A 266 -34.37 -8.08 2.58
CA ASN A 266 -33.91 -8.06 1.20
C ASN A 266 -34.88 -8.80 0.28
N LYS A 267 -35.27 -10.02 0.63
CA LYS A 267 -36.24 -10.81 -0.14
C LYS A 267 -37.61 -10.14 -0.31
N LEU A 268 -37.99 -9.23 0.58
CA LEU A 268 -39.24 -8.50 0.53
C LEU A 268 -39.09 -7.09 -0.09
N ASN A 269 -37.95 -6.77 -0.71
CA ASN A 269 -37.57 -5.45 -1.21
C ASN A 269 -37.62 -4.34 -0.14
N GLY A 270 -37.71 -4.69 1.14
CA GLY A 270 -37.68 -3.73 2.24
C GLY A 270 -36.29 -3.15 2.47
N LEU A 271 -35.24 -3.96 2.18
CA LEU A 271 -33.88 -3.50 2.28
C LEU A 271 -33.53 -2.50 1.16
N ASP A 272 -34.02 -2.73 -0.08
CA ASP A 272 -33.87 -1.78 -1.18
C ASP A 272 -34.46 -0.40 -0.84
N MET A 273 -35.69 -0.37 -0.33
CA MET A 273 -36.33 0.88 0.08
C MET A 273 -35.56 1.58 1.20
N THR A 274 -34.97 0.82 2.10
CA THR A 274 -34.12 1.33 3.18
C THR A 274 -32.80 1.88 2.63
N MET A 275 -32.15 1.16 1.72
CA MET A 275 -30.89 1.59 1.10
C MET A 275 -31.11 2.82 0.21
N ASP A 276 -32.16 2.88 -0.58
CA ASP A 276 -32.50 4.06 -1.38
C ASP A 276 -32.67 5.30 -0.50
N TYR A 277 -33.32 5.15 0.63
CA TYR A 277 -33.48 6.23 1.60
C TYR A 277 -32.14 6.62 2.25
N PHE A 278 -31.32 5.64 2.66
CA PHE A 278 -29.99 5.87 3.19
C PHE A 278 -29.07 6.50 2.15
N ASN A 279 -29.09 6.04 0.90
CA ASN A 279 -28.28 6.59 -0.18
C ASN A 279 -28.66 8.05 -0.47
N LYS A 280 -29.95 8.34 -0.53
CA LYS A 280 -30.44 9.70 -0.78
C LYS A 280 -30.06 10.70 0.32
N THR A 281 -30.12 10.29 1.59
CA THR A 281 -29.75 11.12 2.75
C THR A 281 -28.25 11.02 3.04
N GLY A 282 -27.68 9.82 2.93
CA GLY A 282 -26.31 9.50 3.23
C GLY A 282 -25.31 10.17 2.30
N THR A 283 -25.61 10.29 1.01
CA THR A 283 -24.74 11.00 0.05
C THR A 283 -24.48 12.46 0.46
N ARG A 284 -25.52 13.17 0.94
CA ARG A 284 -25.36 14.54 1.43
C ARG A 284 -24.47 14.60 2.68
N VAL A 285 -24.73 13.70 3.64
CA VAL A 285 -23.96 13.61 4.88
C VAL A 285 -22.53 13.15 4.57
N ALA A 286 -22.37 12.16 3.69
CA ALA A 286 -21.08 11.69 3.25
C ALA A 286 -20.21 12.80 2.66
N LYS A 287 -20.73 13.56 1.70
CA LYS A 287 -20.02 14.71 1.13
C LYS A 287 -19.63 15.76 2.18
N TYR A 288 -20.40 15.91 3.23
CA TYR A 288 -20.10 16.87 4.31
C TYR A 288 -19.04 16.35 5.30
N VAL A 289 -18.89 15.03 5.43
CA VAL A 289 -18.11 14.41 6.51
C VAL A 289 -16.81 13.77 6.01
N ILE A 290 -16.86 13.11 4.84
CA ILE A 290 -15.78 12.19 4.40
C ILE A 290 -14.45 12.89 4.20
N HIS A 291 -14.40 14.13 3.72
CA HIS A 291 -13.14 14.84 3.53
C HIS A 291 -12.35 14.98 4.84
N ASP A 292 -13.00 15.30 5.97
CA ASP A 292 -12.33 15.37 7.29
C ASP A 292 -11.92 13.98 7.79
N VAL A 293 -12.81 12.99 7.59
CA VAL A 293 -12.52 11.59 7.94
C VAL A 293 -11.34 11.04 7.15
N MET A 294 -11.28 11.30 5.85
CA MET A 294 -10.17 10.84 5.01
C MET A 294 -8.84 11.47 5.42
N ARG A 295 -8.83 12.78 5.70
CA ARG A 295 -7.62 13.44 6.24
C ARG A 295 -7.18 12.90 7.60
N ALA A 296 -8.13 12.40 8.39
CA ALA A 296 -7.86 11.75 9.68
C ALA A 296 -7.44 10.28 9.56
N CYS A 297 -7.33 9.72 8.34
CA CYS A 297 -6.93 8.33 8.13
C CYS A 297 -6.25 8.11 6.76
N TYR A 298 -6.89 7.39 5.85
CA TYR A 298 -6.30 6.91 4.59
C TYR A 298 -5.96 8.01 3.56
N GLY A 299 -6.52 9.21 3.71
CA GLY A 299 -6.24 10.34 2.82
C GLY A 299 -4.81 10.87 2.92
N THR A 300 -4.05 10.46 3.93
CA THR A 300 -2.61 10.78 4.06
C THR A 300 -1.69 9.78 3.36
N PHE A 301 -2.22 8.70 2.75
CA PHE A 301 -1.41 7.64 2.13
C PHE A 301 -1.26 7.83 0.63
N PRO A 302 -0.10 8.24 0.10
CA PRO A 302 0.11 8.39 -1.35
C PRO A 302 -0.26 7.14 -2.14
N ALA A 303 0.07 5.93 -1.64
CA ALA A 303 -0.26 4.68 -2.32
C ALA A 303 -1.78 4.44 -2.46
N TYR A 304 -2.61 4.97 -1.55
CA TYR A 304 -4.07 4.82 -1.63
C TYR A 304 -4.69 5.80 -2.62
N TRP A 305 -4.07 6.95 -2.80
CA TRP A 305 -4.41 7.86 -3.89
C TRP A 305 -4.19 7.22 -5.26
N ALA A 306 -3.12 6.47 -5.43
CA ALA A 306 -2.83 5.73 -6.66
C ALA A 306 -3.91 4.67 -7.03
N MET A 307 -4.83 4.35 -6.10
CA MET A 307 -6.02 3.52 -6.36
C MET A 307 -7.26 4.32 -6.79
N VAL A 308 -7.19 5.65 -6.88
CA VAL A 308 -8.22 6.48 -7.50
C VAL A 308 -7.95 6.52 -8.99
N SER A 309 -8.96 6.34 -9.83
CA SER A 309 -8.76 6.37 -11.29
C SER A 309 -8.40 7.76 -11.80
N ALA A 310 -7.68 7.83 -12.90
CA ALA A 310 -7.14 9.09 -13.41
C ALA A 310 -8.22 10.12 -13.76
N ASP A 311 -9.38 9.67 -14.21
CA ASP A 311 -10.54 10.53 -14.54
C ASP A 311 -11.29 11.08 -13.33
N ARG A 312 -11.05 10.50 -12.13
CA ARG A 312 -11.68 10.93 -10.87
C ARG A 312 -10.71 11.63 -9.92
N PHE A 313 -9.43 11.65 -10.25
CA PHE A 313 -8.37 12.08 -9.34
C PHE A 313 -8.46 13.57 -8.97
N GLU A 314 -8.60 14.46 -9.95
CA GLU A 314 -8.62 15.91 -9.70
C GLU A 314 -9.80 16.29 -8.82
N GLU A 315 -10.99 15.74 -9.11
CA GLU A 315 -12.18 15.96 -8.29
C GLU A 315 -11.97 15.48 -6.85
N ALA A 316 -11.40 14.28 -6.68
CA ALA A 316 -11.11 13.70 -5.37
C ALA A 316 -10.12 14.57 -4.58
N ARG A 317 -9.01 14.97 -5.21
CA ARG A 317 -7.98 15.80 -4.58
C ARG A 317 -8.55 17.14 -4.11
N ASP A 318 -9.27 17.83 -5.00
CA ASP A 318 -9.84 19.14 -4.72
C ASP A 318 -10.92 19.05 -3.63
N TYR A 319 -11.69 17.96 -3.61
CA TYR A 319 -12.66 17.70 -2.55
C TYR A 319 -12.00 17.40 -1.18
N ILE A 320 -11.02 16.50 -1.14
CA ILE A 320 -10.40 16.09 0.12
C ILE A 320 -9.60 17.24 0.76
N PHE A 321 -8.89 18.04 -0.03
CA PHE A 321 -7.99 19.07 0.50
C PHE A 321 -8.59 20.48 0.47
N ALA A 322 -9.88 20.65 0.11
CA ALA A 322 -10.54 21.95 0.06
C ALA A 322 -10.30 22.78 1.33
N GLY A 323 -9.68 23.96 1.16
CA GLY A 323 -9.41 24.93 2.22
C GLY A 323 -8.26 24.58 3.18
N VAL A 324 -7.50 23.53 2.88
CA VAL A 324 -6.32 23.08 3.67
C VAL A 324 -5.13 22.72 2.78
N GLU A 325 -5.14 23.15 1.53
CA GLU A 325 -4.17 22.80 0.49
C GLU A 325 -2.72 23.10 0.94
N ASP A 326 -2.52 24.26 1.54
CA ASP A 326 -1.20 24.68 2.04
C ASP A 326 -0.67 23.75 3.14
N GLU A 327 -1.57 23.18 3.98
CA GLU A 327 -1.18 22.27 5.04
C GLU A 327 -0.72 20.91 4.53
N TYR A 328 -1.24 20.47 3.38
CA TYR A 328 -0.97 19.19 2.75
C TYR A 328 -0.15 19.32 1.46
N ALA A 329 0.54 20.45 1.27
CA ALA A 329 1.26 20.74 0.03
C ALA A 329 2.26 19.64 -0.36
N GLY A 330 2.99 19.06 0.60
CA GLY A 330 3.93 17.98 0.36
C GLY A 330 3.25 16.70 -0.14
N LEU A 331 2.15 16.29 0.50
CA LEU A 331 1.37 15.13 0.05
C LEU A 331 0.75 15.39 -1.32
N ILE A 332 0.17 16.57 -1.54
CA ILE A 332 -0.45 16.96 -2.83
C ILE A 332 0.61 16.91 -3.94
N GLN A 333 1.84 17.33 -3.67
CA GLN A 333 2.93 17.23 -4.63
C GLN A 333 3.21 15.77 -5.02
N LYS A 334 3.31 14.86 -4.04
CA LYS A 334 3.57 13.42 -4.27
C LYS A 334 2.46 12.78 -5.12
N ILE A 335 1.20 12.98 -4.74
CA ILE A 335 0.08 12.38 -5.47
C ILE A 335 -0.08 12.95 -6.87
N ASN A 336 0.14 14.25 -7.09
CA ASN A 336 0.18 14.86 -8.41
C ASN A 336 1.31 14.27 -9.25
N HIS A 337 2.51 14.14 -8.68
CA HIS A 337 3.65 13.54 -9.37
C HIS A 337 3.34 12.12 -9.87
N TYR A 338 2.73 11.27 -9.02
CA TYR A 338 2.28 9.94 -9.44
C TYR A 338 1.32 10.00 -10.63
N TYR A 339 0.32 10.89 -10.60
CA TYR A 339 -0.64 10.99 -11.69
C TYR A 339 -0.06 11.53 -12.99
N GLU A 340 0.85 12.49 -12.92
CA GLU A 340 1.54 13.05 -14.10
C GLU A 340 2.49 12.03 -14.73
N THR A 341 3.21 11.26 -13.92
CA THR A 341 4.25 10.32 -14.39
C THR A 341 3.69 8.95 -14.72
N VAL A 342 2.73 8.45 -13.97
CA VAL A 342 2.20 7.09 -14.04
C VAL A 342 0.74 7.07 -14.46
N GLY A 343 -0.16 7.63 -13.63
CA GLY A 343 -1.61 7.48 -13.78
C GLY A 343 -2.14 7.87 -15.15
N SER A 344 -1.71 9.01 -15.68
CA SER A 344 -2.10 9.51 -17.01
C SER A 344 -1.60 8.64 -18.17
N LYS A 345 -0.54 7.84 -17.96
CA LYS A 345 0.13 7.04 -19.00
C LYS A 345 -0.24 5.56 -18.99
N LEU A 346 -0.93 5.08 -17.95
CA LEU A 346 -1.23 3.65 -17.77
C LEU A 346 -1.84 2.99 -19.02
N THR A 347 -2.86 3.62 -19.60
CA THR A 347 -3.53 3.07 -20.79
C THR A 347 -2.59 2.96 -21.99
N SER A 348 -1.69 3.94 -22.20
CA SER A 348 -0.73 3.92 -23.32
C SER A 348 0.38 2.92 -23.04
N MET A 349 0.85 2.82 -21.82
CA MET A 349 1.91 1.92 -21.41
C MET A 349 1.51 0.45 -21.58
N TYR A 350 0.29 0.07 -21.15
CA TYR A 350 -0.19 -1.32 -21.26
C TYR A 350 -0.84 -1.67 -22.61
N LYS A 351 -1.13 -0.71 -23.48
CA LYS A 351 -1.53 -1.01 -24.87
C LYS A 351 -0.37 -1.45 -25.77
N GLN A 352 0.86 -1.25 -25.33
CA GLN A 352 2.06 -1.64 -26.06
C GLN A 352 2.51 -3.08 -25.74
N MET A 353 1.89 -3.72 -24.76
CA MET A 353 2.01 -5.14 -24.43
C MET A 353 1.09 -6.00 -25.29
#